data_aadb6748d7b5e72101a778a4a7b902bc
#
_entry.id   aadb6748d7b5e72101a778a4a7b902bc
#
_cell.length_a   1.000
_cell.length_b   1.000
_cell.length_c   1.000
_cell.angle_alpha   90.00
_cell.angle_beta   90.00
_cell.angle_gamma   90.00
#
_symmetry.space_group_name_H-M   'P 1'
#
loop_
_entity.id
_entity.type
_entity.pdbx_description
1 polymer ?
#
loop_
_entity_poly.entity_id
_entity_poly.type
_entity_poly.pdbx_seq_one_letter_code
_entity_poly.pdbx_strand_id
1 'polypeptide(L)'
;MLKKVAAAGTGFTPPGRRLIMGRLLEECKANTDTALKEVKDSWKDVGVCIACDGWTDSEGRPQLNFLAVNAIASVFLFGVDCGTEKKGAEFIAGHLKTAMVMVGTENLVGLLMDGASANVNAASIITLDYPKVQWIRCAAHSLNLMVKDIGQLDWAKDTIDHAQQLISTLKNAHWIMGVLRKEKALQILTPAGTRFGTNYIALERLQEVRKTLDKLVLSEDWEEYVKGKPKMKDAWDTIIDKEFWARVGTVLDVLRPVYKLLRNVDGNQEVMGKIYDKMFVLEDAVKEACKELTEEKKEDVTDIVRNRWNNDINCALYVVGRILYPPNQYESIFGTDVECTKIFK
;
A
#
# COMPACT_ATOMS: atom_id res chain seq x y z
N MET A 1 -18.08 -18.99 -4.69
CA MET A 1 -19.38 -18.77 -5.35
C MET A 1 -19.76 -19.93 -6.26
N LEU A 2 -19.01 -20.28 -7.32
CA LEU A 2 -19.32 -21.37 -8.26
C LEU A 2 -19.60 -22.74 -7.59
N LYS A 3 -18.80 -23.13 -6.57
CA LYS A 3 -19.02 -24.38 -5.80
C LYS A 3 -20.39 -24.42 -5.09
N LYS A 4 -20.87 -23.26 -4.56
CA LYS A 4 -22.18 -23.17 -3.92
C LYS A 4 -23.33 -23.23 -4.93
N VAL A 5 -23.14 -22.65 -6.11
CA VAL A 5 -24.12 -22.73 -7.21
C VAL A 5 -24.21 -24.17 -7.74
N ALA A 6 -23.07 -24.84 -7.91
CA ALA A 6 -23.03 -26.24 -8.32
C ALA A 6 -23.70 -27.18 -7.28
N ALA A 7 -23.55 -26.87 -5.99
CA ALA A 7 -24.18 -27.63 -4.91
C ALA A 7 -25.70 -27.41 -4.78
N ALA A 8 -26.24 -26.33 -5.37
CA ALA A 8 -27.68 -26.03 -5.35
C ALA A 8 -28.54 -26.93 -6.26
N GLY A 9 -27.90 -27.74 -7.12
CA GLY A 9 -28.56 -28.75 -7.96
C GLY A 9 -29.22 -28.16 -9.21
N THR A 10 -29.81 -29.04 -10.05
CA THR A 10 -30.36 -28.71 -11.35
C THR A 10 -31.65 -27.88 -11.31
N GLY A 11 -32.30 -27.77 -10.14
CA GLY A 11 -33.50 -26.94 -9.92
C GLY A 11 -33.20 -25.49 -9.51
N PHE A 12 -31.95 -25.09 -9.35
CA PHE A 12 -31.61 -23.75 -8.95
C PHE A 12 -31.80 -22.74 -10.09
N THR A 13 -32.71 -21.81 -9.90
CA THR A 13 -32.89 -20.67 -10.79
C THR A 13 -32.22 -19.42 -10.18
N PRO A 14 -31.19 -18.85 -10.84
CA PRO A 14 -30.57 -17.63 -10.35
C PRO A 14 -31.58 -16.49 -10.18
N PRO A 15 -31.51 -15.70 -9.11
CA PRO A 15 -32.43 -14.59 -8.91
C PRO A 15 -32.21 -13.51 -9.98
N GLY A 16 -33.32 -12.97 -10.51
CA GLY A 16 -33.26 -11.86 -11.45
C GLY A 16 -32.81 -10.55 -10.82
N ARG A 17 -32.36 -9.58 -11.65
CA ARG A 17 -31.81 -8.29 -11.21
C ARG A 17 -32.69 -7.56 -10.18
N ARG A 18 -34.01 -7.51 -10.40
CA ARG A 18 -34.97 -6.84 -9.48
C ARG A 18 -34.95 -7.47 -8.08
N LEU A 19 -34.87 -8.80 -8.00
CA LEU A 19 -34.86 -9.51 -6.73
C LEU A 19 -33.52 -9.28 -5.99
N ILE A 20 -32.41 -9.30 -6.74
CA ILE A 20 -31.07 -9.03 -6.19
C ILE A 20 -31.00 -7.61 -5.64
N MET A 21 -31.39 -6.60 -6.43
CA MET A 21 -31.31 -5.18 -6.06
C MET A 21 -32.42 -4.71 -5.10
N GLY A 22 -33.41 -5.52 -4.85
CA GLY A 22 -34.52 -5.24 -3.92
C GLY A 22 -34.42 -6.11 -2.67
N ARG A 23 -35.36 -7.04 -2.52
CA ARG A 23 -35.53 -7.84 -1.29
C ARG A 23 -34.26 -8.53 -0.82
N LEU A 24 -33.50 -9.18 -1.70
CA LEU A 24 -32.29 -9.89 -1.30
C LEU A 24 -31.19 -8.94 -0.77
N LEU A 25 -31.09 -7.74 -1.35
CA LEU A 25 -30.16 -6.72 -0.86
C LEU A 25 -30.56 -6.25 0.54
N GLU A 26 -31.84 -5.98 0.78
CA GLU A 26 -32.32 -5.54 2.09
C GLU A 26 -32.18 -6.65 3.14
N GLU A 27 -32.46 -7.91 2.79
CA GLU A 27 -32.20 -9.07 3.65
C GLU A 27 -30.71 -9.21 3.98
N CYS A 28 -29.82 -9.05 2.98
CA CYS A 28 -28.37 -9.06 3.21
C CYS A 28 -27.90 -7.92 4.12
N LYS A 29 -28.42 -6.70 3.97
CA LYS A 29 -28.13 -5.57 4.84
C LYS A 29 -28.54 -5.87 6.28
N ALA A 30 -29.78 -6.31 6.49
CA ALA A 30 -30.29 -6.66 7.82
C ALA A 30 -29.47 -7.78 8.51
N ASN A 31 -29.08 -8.81 7.75
CA ASN A 31 -28.23 -9.88 8.25
C ASN A 31 -26.84 -9.37 8.60
N THR A 32 -26.27 -8.47 7.78
CA THR A 32 -24.98 -7.85 8.03
C THR A 32 -25.03 -6.97 9.28
N ASP A 33 -26.06 -6.13 9.42
CA ASP A 33 -26.25 -5.30 10.62
C ASP A 33 -26.40 -6.14 11.88
N THR A 34 -27.12 -7.25 11.80
CA THR A 34 -27.23 -8.22 12.92
C THR A 34 -25.87 -8.82 13.28
N ALA A 35 -25.10 -9.26 12.28
CA ALA A 35 -23.77 -9.83 12.48
C ALA A 35 -22.75 -8.82 13.03
N LEU A 36 -22.92 -7.53 12.71
CA LEU A 36 -22.05 -6.46 13.18
C LEU A 36 -22.46 -5.88 14.54
N LYS A 37 -23.57 -6.31 15.11
CA LYS A 37 -24.12 -5.73 16.34
C LYS A 37 -23.10 -5.79 17.49
N GLU A 38 -22.52 -6.96 17.74
CA GLU A 38 -21.53 -7.14 18.82
C GLU A 38 -20.30 -6.24 18.63
N VAL A 39 -19.85 -6.08 17.38
CA VAL A 39 -18.73 -5.19 17.04
C VAL A 39 -19.10 -3.74 17.31
N LYS A 40 -20.29 -3.30 16.89
CA LYS A 40 -20.78 -1.93 17.13
C LYS A 40 -20.99 -1.67 18.61
N ASP A 41 -21.53 -2.64 19.35
CA ASP A 41 -21.74 -2.55 20.81
C ASP A 41 -20.40 -2.43 21.58
N SER A 42 -19.30 -2.99 21.04
CA SER A 42 -17.97 -2.90 21.67
C SER A 42 -17.32 -1.52 21.58
N TRP A 43 -17.79 -0.64 20.66
CA TRP A 43 -17.18 0.69 20.46
C TRP A 43 -17.16 1.55 21.73
N LYS A 44 -18.18 1.41 22.57
CA LYS A 44 -18.28 2.11 23.86
C LYS A 44 -17.24 1.67 24.90
N ASP A 45 -16.74 0.42 24.78
CA ASP A 45 -15.83 -0.17 25.75
C ASP A 45 -14.36 -0.03 25.34
N VAL A 46 -14.07 -0.19 24.02
CA VAL A 46 -12.70 -0.19 23.49
C VAL A 46 -12.35 1.02 22.60
N GLY A 47 -13.33 1.88 22.35
CA GLY A 47 -13.18 3.00 21.43
C GLY A 47 -13.14 2.59 19.96
N VAL A 48 -13.17 3.57 19.08
CA VAL A 48 -13.15 3.38 17.63
C VAL A 48 -12.37 4.49 16.94
N CYS A 49 -11.59 4.14 15.92
CA CYS A 49 -10.98 5.10 14.98
C CYS A 49 -11.81 5.15 13.70
N ILE A 50 -11.93 6.32 13.10
CA ILE A 50 -12.46 6.45 11.74
C ILE A 50 -11.29 6.49 10.78
N ALA A 51 -11.23 5.52 9.86
CA ALA A 51 -10.32 5.53 8.72
C ALA A 51 -11.03 6.12 7.51
N CYS A 52 -10.37 7.07 6.83
CA CYS A 52 -10.83 7.65 5.58
C CYS A 52 -9.75 7.44 4.51
N ASP A 53 -10.14 6.84 3.38
CA ASP A 53 -9.26 6.60 2.24
C ASP A 53 -9.89 7.07 0.95
N GLY A 54 -9.11 7.78 0.13
CA GLY A 54 -9.52 8.31 -1.14
C GLY A 54 -8.95 7.52 -2.31
N TRP A 55 -9.79 7.12 -3.24
CA TRP A 55 -9.38 6.41 -4.45
C TRP A 55 -10.12 6.93 -5.70
N THR A 56 -9.69 6.49 -6.85
CA THR A 56 -10.35 6.80 -8.12
C THR A 56 -10.78 5.49 -8.76
N ASP A 57 -12.03 5.39 -9.14
CA ASP A 57 -12.56 4.18 -9.75
C ASP A 57 -12.14 4.01 -11.22
N SER A 58 -12.56 2.91 -11.85
CA SER A 58 -12.21 2.59 -13.24
C SER A 58 -12.82 3.55 -14.28
N GLU A 59 -13.80 4.35 -13.88
CA GLU A 59 -14.44 5.38 -14.72
C GLU A 59 -13.84 6.78 -14.48
N GLY A 60 -12.78 6.87 -13.65
CA GLY A 60 -12.11 8.12 -13.32
C GLY A 60 -12.84 8.94 -12.25
N ARG A 61 -13.84 8.38 -11.54
CA ARG A 61 -14.59 9.09 -10.51
C ARG A 61 -13.86 9.04 -9.17
N PRO A 62 -13.63 10.19 -8.54
CA PRO A 62 -13.00 10.25 -7.23
C PRO A 62 -13.98 9.79 -6.15
N GLN A 63 -13.54 8.85 -5.31
CA GLN A 63 -14.30 8.23 -4.23
C GLN A 63 -13.64 8.49 -2.88
N LEU A 64 -14.42 8.52 -1.80
CA LEU A 64 -13.96 8.46 -0.41
C LEU A 64 -14.65 7.33 0.31
N ASN A 65 -13.91 6.51 1.03
CA ASN A 65 -14.44 5.46 1.89
C ASN A 65 -14.23 5.82 3.35
N PHE A 66 -15.24 5.56 4.19
CA PHE A 66 -15.19 5.74 5.63
C PHE A 66 -15.43 4.42 6.33
N LEU A 67 -14.51 4.06 7.23
CA LEU A 67 -14.54 2.83 8.00
C LEU A 67 -14.43 3.14 9.48
N ALA A 68 -15.16 2.42 10.31
CA ALA A 68 -14.95 2.37 11.75
C ALA A 68 -14.00 1.19 12.06
N VAL A 69 -12.91 1.45 12.76
CA VAL A 69 -11.85 0.46 13.02
C VAL A 69 -11.57 0.42 14.52
N ASN A 70 -11.61 -0.77 15.09
CA ASN A 70 -11.15 -1.02 16.45
C ASN A 70 -10.32 -2.30 16.54
N ALA A 71 -9.94 -2.72 17.73
CA ALA A 71 -9.15 -3.94 17.97
C ALA A 71 -9.87 -5.24 17.55
N ILE A 72 -11.20 -5.21 17.43
CA ILE A 72 -12.02 -6.40 17.15
C ILE A 72 -12.23 -6.56 15.64
N ALA A 73 -12.64 -5.48 14.96
CA ALA A 73 -12.95 -5.54 13.52
C ALA A 73 -12.95 -4.15 12.85
N SER A 74 -12.94 -4.18 11.52
CA SER A 74 -13.18 -3.00 10.68
C SER A 74 -14.58 -3.10 10.09
N VAL A 75 -15.38 -2.04 10.22
CA VAL A 75 -16.73 -1.92 9.72
C VAL A 75 -16.79 -0.82 8.66
N PHE A 76 -17.19 -1.15 7.45
CA PHE A 76 -17.46 -0.14 6.42
C PHE A 76 -18.70 0.66 6.82
N LEU A 77 -18.58 1.97 6.89
CA LEU A 77 -19.70 2.87 7.22
C LEU A 77 -20.43 3.30 5.96
N PHE A 78 -19.74 3.98 5.08
CA PHE A 78 -20.26 4.43 3.79
C PHE A 78 -19.13 4.85 2.83
N GLY A 79 -19.46 4.95 1.55
CA GLY A 79 -18.63 5.55 0.52
C GLY A 79 -19.31 6.79 -0.06
N VAL A 80 -18.50 7.74 -0.52
CA VAL A 80 -18.94 8.99 -1.15
C VAL A 80 -18.37 9.07 -2.56
N ASP A 81 -19.23 9.14 -3.57
CA ASP A 81 -18.85 9.58 -4.90
C ASP A 81 -18.70 11.10 -4.85
N CYS A 82 -17.46 11.59 -5.03
CA CYS A 82 -17.20 13.02 -4.92
C CYS A 82 -17.69 13.81 -6.16
N GLY A 83 -18.07 13.12 -7.23
CA GLY A 83 -18.62 13.75 -8.44
C GLY A 83 -17.75 14.90 -8.94
N THR A 84 -18.33 16.09 -9.07
CA THR A 84 -17.66 17.34 -9.44
C THR A 84 -17.13 18.14 -8.24
N GLU A 85 -17.41 17.69 -7.03
CA GLU A 85 -16.99 18.37 -5.80
C GLU A 85 -15.46 18.30 -5.65
N LYS A 86 -14.86 19.44 -5.26
CA LYS A 86 -13.45 19.43 -4.86
C LYS A 86 -13.32 18.70 -3.53
N LYS A 87 -12.46 17.70 -3.47
CA LYS A 87 -12.08 17.05 -2.21
C LYS A 87 -11.26 18.03 -1.32
N GLY A 88 -11.89 19.12 -0.91
CA GLY A 88 -11.30 20.10 0.02
C GLY A 88 -11.43 19.65 1.47
N ALA A 89 -10.78 20.39 2.35
CA ALA A 89 -10.76 20.11 3.79
C ALA A 89 -12.15 20.10 4.40
N GLU A 90 -12.97 21.09 4.08
CA GLU A 90 -14.34 21.25 4.59
C GLU A 90 -15.26 20.11 4.12
N PHE A 91 -15.12 19.69 2.85
CA PHE A 91 -15.88 18.57 2.29
C PHE A 91 -15.56 17.27 3.04
N ILE A 92 -14.27 16.97 3.23
CA ILE A 92 -13.82 15.79 3.97
C ILE A 92 -14.26 15.88 5.43
N ALA A 93 -14.08 17.02 6.10
CA ALA A 93 -14.47 17.23 7.49
C ALA A 93 -16.00 17.06 7.68
N GLY A 94 -16.82 17.51 6.73
CA GLY A 94 -18.27 17.30 6.75
C GLY A 94 -18.66 15.81 6.75
N HIS A 95 -18.01 15.02 5.91
CA HIS A 95 -18.23 13.56 5.87
C HIS A 95 -17.63 12.83 7.08
N LEU A 96 -16.49 13.31 7.62
CA LEU A 96 -15.97 12.81 8.90
C LEU A 96 -16.96 13.04 10.02
N LYS A 97 -17.57 14.24 10.14
CA LYS A 97 -18.61 14.51 11.14
C LYS A 97 -19.81 13.58 10.99
N THR A 98 -20.20 13.25 9.75
CA THR A 98 -21.24 12.23 9.51
C THR A 98 -20.83 10.87 10.04
N ALA A 99 -19.61 10.42 9.75
CA ALA A 99 -19.09 9.15 10.26
C ALA A 99 -18.99 9.16 11.81
N MET A 100 -18.60 10.28 12.41
CA MET A 100 -18.53 10.46 13.87
C MET A 100 -19.90 10.30 14.52
N VAL A 101 -20.95 10.85 13.93
CA VAL A 101 -22.33 10.67 14.43
C VAL A 101 -22.74 9.19 14.35
N MET A 102 -22.36 8.48 13.29
CA MET A 102 -22.70 7.05 13.12
C MET A 102 -22.04 6.15 14.17
N VAL A 103 -20.83 6.48 14.60
CA VAL A 103 -20.10 5.67 15.61
C VAL A 103 -20.38 6.13 17.06
N GLY A 104 -20.99 7.31 17.25
CA GLY A 104 -21.07 8.00 18.53
C GLY A 104 -19.77 8.79 18.80
N THR A 105 -19.88 10.10 18.91
CA THR A 105 -18.70 10.98 19.10
C THR A 105 -17.93 10.67 20.39
N GLU A 106 -18.62 10.17 21.41
CA GLU A 106 -18.07 9.73 22.68
C GLU A 106 -17.18 8.48 22.57
N ASN A 107 -17.40 7.67 21.56
CA ASN A 107 -16.63 6.43 21.29
C ASN A 107 -15.38 6.72 20.42
N LEU A 108 -15.30 7.89 19.80
CA LEU A 108 -14.24 8.21 18.86
C LEU A 108 -12.93 8.53 19.59
N VAL A 109 -11.86 7.77 19.26
CA VAL A 109 -10.51 7.97 19.82
C VAL A 109 -9.51 8.49 18.79
N GLY A 110 -9.74 8.31 17.50
CA GLY A 110 -8.80 8.76 16.49
C GLY A 110 -9.33 8.80 15.07
N LEU A 111 -8.58 9.50 14.22
CA LEU A 111 -8.77 9.56 12.78
C LEU A 111 -7.52 9.00 12.10
N LEU A 112 -7.69 8.11 11.14
CA LEU A 112 -6.61 7.53 10.33
C LEU A 112 -6.80 7.94 8.87
N MET A 113 -5.88 8.74 8.33
CA MET A 113 -5.95 9.23 6.96
C MET A 113 -4.56 9.33 6.35
N ASP A 114 -4.45 9.46 5.04
CA ASP A 114 -3.19 9.79 4.40
C ASP A 114 -2.74 11.23 4.70
N GLY A 115 -1.48 11.55 4.35
CA GLY A 115 -0.87 12.86 4.59
C GLY A 115 -1.18 13.91 3.52
N ALA A 116 -2.18 13.74 2.66
CA ALA A 116 -2.59 14.77 1.70
C ALA A 116 -3.04 16.04 2.42
N SER A 117 -2.70 17.21 1.87
CA SER A 117 -2.99 18.51 2.51
C SER A 117 -4.46 18.70 2.87
N ALA A 118 -5.38 18.20 2.03
CA ALA A 118 -6.81 18.26 2.30
C ALA A 118 -7.19 17.42 3.54
N ASN A 119 -6.60 16.24 3.73
CA ASN A 119 -6.82 15.37 4.89
C ASN A 119 -6.20 15.96 6.16
N VAL A 120 -4.99 16.54 6.07
CA VAL A 120 -4.35 17.24 7.19
C VAL A 120 -5.23 18.37 7.68
N ASN A 121 -5.72 19.22 6.77
CA ASN A 121 -6.58 20.34 7.11
C ASN A 121 -7.96 19.88 7.63
N ALA A 122 -8.53 18.82 7.06
CA ALA A 122 -9.77 18.23 7.55
C ALA A 122 -9.62 17.70 8.99
N ALA A 123 -8.51 17.01 9.26
CA ALA A 123 -8.18 16.55 10.61
C ALA A 123 -8.06 17.73 11.59
N SER A 124 -7.40 18.82 11.18
CA SER A 124 -7.28 20.03 11.98
C SER A 124 -8.65 20.63 12.34
N ILE A 125 -9.59 20.70 11.38
CA ILE A 125 -10.96 21.15 11.63
C ILE A 125 -11.64 20.26 12.69
N ILE A 126 -11.50 18.95 12.60
CA ILE A 126 -12.11 18.01 13.56
C ILE A 126 -11.45 18.14 14.94
N THR A 127 -10.13 18.17 15.02
CA THR A 127 -9.42 18.20 16.32
C THR A 127 -9.59 19.52 17.07
N LEU A 128 -9.92 20.62 16.40
CA LEU A 128 -10.32 21.86 17.05
C LEU A 128 -11.64 21.71 17.82
N ASP A 129 -12.64 21.05 17.23
CA ASP A 129 -13.94 20.82 17.85
C ASP A 129 -13.88 19.66 18.87
N TYR A 130 -12.98 18.68 18.64
CA TYR A 130 -12.85 17.44 19.41
C TYR A 130 -11.38 17.20 19.83
N PRO A 131 -10.84 17.94 20.81
CA PRO A 131 -9.40 17.92 21.15
C PRO A 131 -8.89 16.59 21.71
N LYS A 132 -9.78 15.67 22.10
CA LYS A 132 -9.42 14.31 22.55
C LYS A 132 -9.16 13.35 21.38
N VAL A 133 -9.65 13.69 20.19
CA VAL A 133 -9.48 12.87 19.00
C VAL A 133 -8.07 13.05 18.46
N GLN A 134 -7.35 11.94 18.31
CA GLN A 134 -6.00 11.95 17.77
C GLN A 134 -6.02 11.70 16.28
N TRP A 135 -5.28 12.50 15.51
CA TRP A 135 -5.07 12.23 14.10
C TRP A 135 -3.77 11.48 13.88
N ILE A 136 -3.85 10.39 13.11
CA ILE A 136 -2.74 9.51 12.79
C ILE A 136 -2.60 9.46 11.27
N ARG A 137 -1.40 9.72 10.77
CA ARG A 137 -1.11 9.48 9.35
C ARG A 137 -1.03 7.99 9.06
N CYS A 138 -1.54 7.59 7.90
CA CYS A 138 -1.44 6.22 7.42
C CYS A 138 0.03 5.84 7.16
N ALA A 139 0.59 4.98 7.99
CA ALA A 139 1.97 4.54 7.86
C ALA A 139 2.21 3.77 6.54
N ALA A 140 1.23 2.98 6.08
CA ALA A 140 1.33 2.29 4.79
C ALA A 140 1.46 3.30 3.62
N HIS A 141 0.69 4.40 3.65
CA HIS A 141 0.81 5.45 2.66
C HIS A 141 2.19 6.13 2.71
N SER A 142 2.68 6.47 3.90
CA SER A 142 4.00 7.10 4.09
C SER A 142 5.15 6.19 3.63
N LEU A 143 5.07 4.89 3.91
CA LEU A 143 6.04 3.91 3.40
C LEU A 143 5.97 3.76 1.88
N ASN A 144 4.77 3.80 1.29
CA ASN A 144 4.63 3.80 -0.17
C ASN A 144 5.23 5.07 -0.81
N LEU A 145 5.09 6.23 -0.15
CA LEU A 145 5.75 7.46 -0.57
C LEU A 145 7.28 7.36 -0.41
N MET A 146 7.79 6.70 0.63
CA MET A 146 9.22 6.43 0.79
C MET A 146 9.78 5.61 -0.36
N VAL A 147 9.08 4.53 -0.77
CA VAL A 147 9.43 3.74 -1.98
C VAL A 147 9.43 4.62 -3.23
N LYS A 148 8.45 5.54 -3.33
CA LYS A 148 8.35 6.49 -4.44
C LYS A 148 9.55 7.41 -4.49
N ASP A 149 9.87 8.06 -3.37
CA ASP A 149 10.93 9.07 -3.32
C ASP A 149 12.30 8.46 -3.63
N ILE A 150 12.62 7.28 -3.08
CA ILE A 150 13.82 6.53 -3.43
C ILE A 150 13.84 6.17 -4.92
N GLY A 151 12.69 5.73 -5.46
CA GLY A 151 12.55 5.41 -6.89
C GLY A 151 12.60 6.63 -7.82
N GLN A 152 12.54 7.85 -7.31
CA GLN A 152 12.69 9.10 -8.07
C GLN A 152 14.11 9.68 -8.03
N LEU A 153 15.03 9.12 -7.23
CA LEU A 153 16.45 9.45 -7.32
C LEU A 153 16.98 9.10 -8.71
N ASP A 154 17.74 9.99 -9.34
CA ASP A 154 18.12 9.91 -10.76
C ASP A 154 18.63 8.51 -11.16
N TRP A 155 19.56 7.94 -10.38
CA TRP A 155 20.13 6.62 -10.64
C TRP A 155 19.11 5.47 -10.57
N ALA A 156 18.12 5.59 -9.69
CA ALA A 156 17.06 4.59 -9.54
C ALA A 156 15.99 4.78 -10.62
N LYS A 157 15.61 6.04 -10.86
CA LYS A 157 14.60 6.44 -11.85
C LYS A 157 14.99 5.98 -13.24
N ASP A 158 16.21 6.26 -13.68
CA ASP A 158 16.70 5.85 -15.01
C ASP A 158 16.61 4.34 -15.19
N THR A 159 16.95 3.57 -14.13
CA THR A 159 16.87 2.11 -14.16
C THR A 159 15.42 1.62 -14.21
N ILE A 160 14.52 2.24 -13.42
CA ILE A 160 13.09 1.92 -13.39
C ILE A 160 12.44 2.24 -14.74
N ASP A 161 12.73 3.39 -15.33
CA ASP A 161 12.18 3.82 -16.62
C ASP A 161 12.63 2.88 -17.75
N HIS A 162 13.91 2.50 -17.79
CA HIS A 162 14.43 1.49 -18.72
C HIS A 162 13.73 0.14 -18.55
N ALA A 163 13.57 -0.32 -17.32
CA ALA A 163 12.89 -1.58 -17.04
C ALA A 163 11.40 -1.54 -17.44
N GLN A 164 10.72 -0.43 -17.21
CA GLN A 164 9.33 -0.23 -17.65
C GLN A 164 9.20 -0.25 -19.17
N GLN A 165 10.15 0.38 -19.89
CA GLN A 165 10.19 0.34 -21.35
C GLN A 165 10.37 -1.09 -21.86
N LEU A 166 11.30 -1.85 -21.28
CA LEU A 166 11.50 -3.27 -21.59
C LEU A 166 10.23 -4.07 -21.33
N ILE A 167 9.64 -3.95 -20.13
CA ILE A 167 8.38 -4.61 -19.76
C ILE A 167 7.26 -4.33 -20.75
N SER A 168 7.07 -3.04 -21.12
CA SER A 168 6.08 -2.63 -22.10
C SER A 168 6.32 -3.27 -23.48
N THR A 169 7.57 -3.27 -23.93
CA THR A 169 7.96 -3.85 -25.22
C THR A 169 7.69 -5.36 -25.24
N LEU A 170 8.11 -6.09 -24.21
CA LEU A 170 7.91 -7.54 -24.10
C LEU A 170 6.43 -7.91 -24.02
N LYS A 171 5.63 -7.18 -23.24
CA LYS A 171 4.19 -7.46 -23.09
C LYS A 171 3.39 -7.24 -24.37
N ASN A 172 3.77 -6.26 -25.17
CA ASN A 172 3.14 -6.00 -26.46
C ASN A 172 3.55 -6.98 -27.56
N ALA A 173 4.54 -7.84 -27.30
CA ALA A 173 5.03 -8.86 -28.21
C ALA A 173 4.33 -10.21 -27.96
N HIS A 174 3.22 -10.49 -28.66
CA HIS A 174 2.42 -11.71 -28.48
C HIS A 174 3.23 -13.00 -28.58
N TRP A 175 4.21 -13.05 -29.49
CA TRP A 175 5.07 -14.20 -29.66
C TRP A 175 5.92 -14.45 -28.40
N ILE A 176 6.57 -13.41 -27.85
CA ILE A 176 7.36 -13.50 -26.61
C ILE A 176 6.49 -13.99 -25.46
N MET A 177 5.29 -13.40 -25.30
CA MET A 177 4.35 -13.82 -24.27
C MET A 177 3.88 -15.28 -24.48
N GLY A 178 3.83 -15.74 -25.73
CA GLY A 178 3.56 -17.14 -26.07
C GLY A 178 4.69 -18.07 -25.64
N VAL A 179 5.94 -17.69 -25.92
CA VAL A 179 7.14 -18.47 -25.51
C VAL A 179 7.24 -18.55 -23.99
N LEU A 180 7.10 -17.42 -23.28
CA LEU A 180 7.13 -17.40 -21.81
C LEU A 180 6.08 -18.33 -21.19
N ARG A 181 4.87 -18.38 -21.77
CA ARG A 181 3.83 -19.33 -21.33
C ARG A 181 4.21 -20.79 -21.59
N LYS A 182 4.80 -21.08 -22.75
CA LYS A 182 5.25 -22.44 -23.11
C LYS A 182 6.35 -22.91 -22.17
N GLU A 183 7.27 -22.03 -21.81
CA GLU A 183 8.34 -22.28 -20.85
C GLU A 183 7.86 -22.28 -19.38
N LYS A 184 6.56 -22.12 -19.14
CA LYS A 184 5.96 -22.00 -17.81
C LYS A 184 6.60 -20.90 -16.96
N ALA A 185 7.17 -19.87 -17.57
CA ALA A 185 7.73 -18.73 -16.90
C ALA A 185 6.62 -17.91 -16.21
N LEU A 186 7.01 -17.18 -15.16
CA LEU A 186 6.12 -16.26 -14.48
C LEU A 186 5.68 -15.13 -15.44
N GLN A 187 4.45 -14.67 -15.28
CA GLN A 187 3.95 -13.57 -16.12
C GLN A 187 4.68 -12.26 -15.80
N ILE A 188 5.09 -11.54 -16.83
CA ILE A 188 5.61 -10.17 -16.71
C ILE A 188 4.50 -9.27 -16.20
N LEU A 189 4.78 -8.49 -15.16
CA LEU A 189 3.83 -7.59 -14.53
C LEU A 189 4.07 -6.15 -15.01
N THR A 190 2.97 -5.40 -15.21
CA THR A 190 3.03 -3.95 -15.44
C THR A 190 2.80 -3.23 -14.12
N PRO A 191 3.62 -2.24 -13.77
CA PRO A 191 3.35 -1.42 -12.60
C PRO A 191 1.98 -0.73 -12.70
N ALA A 192 1.25 -0.65 -11.59
CA ALA A 192 0.03 0.16 -11.51
C ALA A 192 0.42 1.60 -11.14
N GLY A 193 -0.14 2.58 -11.87
CA GLY A 193 0.29 3.99 -11.77
C GLY A 193 0.08 4.65 -10.40
N THR A 194 -0.81 4.11 -9.55
CA THR A 194 -1.22 4.73 -8.28
C THR A 194 -0.46 4.23 -7.04
N ARG A 195 0.26 3.09 -7.13
CA ARG A 195 0.99 2.51 -6.00
C ARG A 195 2.44 2.22 -6.39
N PHE A 196 3.38 2.99 -5.88
CA PHE A 196 4.81 2.84 -6.20
C PHE A 196 5.41 1.49 -5.80
N GLY A 197 4.88 0.83 -4.77
CA GLY A 197 5.23 -0.55 -4.46
C GLY A 197 5.05 -1.53 -5.62
N THR A 198 4.24 -1.18 -6.64
CA THR A 198 4.07 -2.00 -7.84
C THR A 198 5.27 -1.94 -8.78
N ASN A 199 6.08 -0.86 -8.74
CA ASN A 199 7.35 -0.80 -9.47
C ASN A 199 8.34 -1.83 -8.92
N TYR A 200 8.45 -1.94 -7.59
CA TYR A 200 9.26 -2.98 -6.96
C TYR A 200 8.82 -4.38 -7.42
N ILE A 201 7.53 -4.69 -7.36
CA ILE A 201 6.98 -5.99 -7.79
C ILE A 201 7.29 -6.27 -9.26
N ALA A 202 7.17 -5.26 -10.14
CA ALA A 202 7.43 -5.41 -11.56
C ALA A 202 8.92 -5.65 -11.85
N LEU A 203 9.82 -4.93 -11.16
CA LEU A 203 11.27 -5.15 -11.25
C LEU A 203 11.67 -6.53 -10.72
N GLU A 204 11.14 -6.93 -9.57
CA GLU A 204 11.40 -8.25 -8.97
C GLU A 204 10.93 -9.35 -9.93
N ARG A 205 9.73 -9.22 -10.50
CA ARG A 205 9.22 -10.15 -11.52
C ARG A 205 10.08 -10.17 -12.78
N LEU A 206 10.56 -9.01 -13.24
CA LEU A 206 11.46 -8.94 -14.40
C LEU A 206 12.76 -9.69 -14.12
N GLN A 207 13.33 -9.52 -12.92
CA GLN A 207 14.53 -10.24 -12.47
C GLN A 207 14.30 -11.78 -12.40
N GLU A 208 13.13 -12.20 -11.93
CA GLU A 208 12.76 -13.64 -11.87
C GLU A 208 12.68 -14.31 -13.24
N VAL A 209 12.17 -13.58 -14.24
CA VAL A 209 12.07 -14.12 -15.62
C VAL A 209 13.33 -13.95 -16.44
N ARG A 210 14.36 -13.25 -15.93
CA ARG A 210 15.62 -12.98 -16.63
C ARG A 210 16.21 -14.22 -17.30
N LYS A 211 16.36 -15.32 -16.56
CA LYS A 211 16.97 -16.55 -17.11
C LYS A 211 16.23 -17.09 -18.35
N THR A 212 14.91 -16.92 -18.39
CA THR A 212 14.09 -17.33 -19.54
C THR A 212 14.28 -16.35 -20.70
N LEU A 213 14.40 -15.06 -20.42
CA LEU A 213 14.69 -14.04 -21.42
C LEU A 213 16.09 -14.24 -22.01
N ASP A 214 17.12 -14.50 -21.19
CA ASP A 214 18.48 -14.79 -21.63
C ASP A 214 18.50 -15.96 -22.63
N LYS A 215 17.80 -17.05 -22.34
CA LYS A 215 17.69 -18.21 -23.26
C LYS A 215 16.96 -17.85 -24.54
N LEU A 216 15.87 -17.07 -24.42
CA LEU A 216 15.05 -16.68 -25.56
C LEU A 216 15.84 -15.86 -26.57
N VAL A 217 16.59 -14.84 -26.10
CA VAL A 217 17.34 -13.92 -26.98
C VAL A 217 18.54 -14.55 -27.66
N LEU A 218 18.96 -15.75 -27.20
CA LEU A 218 20.04 -16.56 -27.80
C LEU A 218 19.51 -17.64 -28.77
N SER A 219 18.19 -17.70 -29.01
CA SER A 219 17.58 -18.71 -29.88
C SER A 219 17.52 -18.26 -31.34
N GLU A 220 17.57 -19.21 -32.28
CA GLU A 220 17.37 -18.98 -33.71
C GLU A 220 15.99 -18.34 -33.99
N ASP A 221 14.96 -18.76 -33.24
CA ASP A 221 13.60 -18.23 -33.35
C ASP A 221 13.56 -16.73 -33.02
N TRP A 222 14.41 -16.26 -32.11
CA TRP A 222 14.53 -14.84 -31.79
C TRP A 222 15.13 -14.03 -32.94
N GLU A 223 16.21 -14.53 -33.54
CA GLU A 223 16.86 -13.86 -34.68
C GLU A 223 15.88 -13.65 -35.82
N GLU A 224 15.06 -14.65 -36.12
CA GLU A 224 14.01 -14.54 -37.15
C GLU A 224 12.92 -13.54 -36.72
N TYR A 225 12.50 -13.62 -35.46
CA TYR A 225 11.42 -12.76 -34.92
C TYR A 225 11.76 -11.28 -34.93
N VAL A 226 13.01 -10.88 -34.67
CA VAL A 226 13.41 -9.46 -34.54
C VAL A 226 13.69 -8.79 -35.88
N LYS A 227 13.81 -9.53 -36.97
CA LYS A 227 14.07 -8.97 -38.30
C LYS A 227 13.06 -7.87 -38.62
N GLY A 228 13.58 -6.66 -38.91
CA GLY A 228 12.77 -5.51 -39.25
C GLY A 228 11.99 -4.87 -38.09
N LYS A 229 12.27 -5.21 -36.83
CA LYS A 229 11.60 -4.66 -35.63
C LYS A 229 12.59 -3.89 -34.75
N PRO A 230 12.83 -2.60 -34.93
CA PRO A 230 13.82 -1.83 -34.15
C PRO A 230 13.61 -1.95 -32.62
N LYS A 231 12.36 -1.81 -32.14
CA LYS A 231 12.05 -1.92 -30.71
C LYS A 231 12.44 -3.28 -30.09
N MET A 232 12.45 -4.36 -30.90
CA MET A 232 12.89 -5.66 -30.40
C MET A 232 14.41 -5.75 -30.35
N LYS A 233 15.12 -5.00 -31.17
CA LYS A 233 16.57 -4.84 -31.09
C LYS A 233 16.95 -4.13 -29.80
N ASP A 234 16.28 -3.01 -29.49
CA ASP A 234 16.50 -2.29 -28.23
C ASP A 234 16.21 -3.18 -27.00
N ALA A 235 15.16 -4.00 -27.07
CA ALA A 235 14.86 -4.96 -26.02
C ALA A 235 15.95 -6.06 -25.88
N TRP A 236 16.49 -6.52 -27.01
CA TRP A 236 17.60 -7.46 -27.03
C TRP A 236 18.85 -6.85 -26.39
N ASP A 237 19.23 -5.64 -26.81
CA ASP A 237 20.38 -4.91 -26.27
C ASP A 237 20.25 -4.75 -24.75
N THR A 238 19.05 -4.42 -24.26
CA THR A 238 18.78 -4.30 -22.82
C THR A 238 18.86 -5.65 -22.07
N ILE A 239 18.33 -6.73 -22.67
CA ILE A 239 18.34 -8.06 -22.02
C ILE A 239 19.75 -8.60 -21.87
N ILE A 240 20.63 -8.39 -22.86
CA ILE A 240 22.03 -8.86 -22.80
C ILE A 240 22.95 -7.94 -21.97
N ASP A 241 22.51 -6.71 -21.66
CA ASP A 241 23.29 -5.76 -20.89
C ASP A 241 23.42 -6.20 -19.42
N LYS A 242 24.61 -6.68 -19.04
CA LYS A 242 24.91 -7.08 -17.67
C LYS A 242 24.83 -5.90 -16.68
N GLU A 243 25.18 -4.71 -17.12
CA GLU A 243 25.15 -3.50 -16.29
C GLU A 243 23.70 -3.09 -15.98
N PHE A 244 22.78 -3.22 -16.95
CA PHE A 244 21.36 -3.01 -16.72
C PHE A 244 20.86 -3.91 -15.58
N TRP A 245 21.15 -5.20 -15.64
CA TRP A 245 20.72 -6.15 -14.60
C TRP A 245 21.38 -5.89 -13.24
N ALA A 246 22.63 -5.44 -13.22
CA ALA A 246 23.30 -5.03 -11.99
C ALA A 246 22.59 -3.82 -11.36
N ARG A 247 22.26 -2.79 -12.18
CA ARG A 247 21.49 -1.64 -11.72
C ARG A 247 20.10 -2.04 -11.19
N VAL A 248 19.38 -2.93 -11.89
CA VAL A 248 18.09 -3.48 -11.42
C VAL A 248 18.25 -4.15 -10.06
N GLY A 249 19.30 -4.98 -9.89
CA GLY A 249 19.62 -5.61 -8.62
C GLY A 249 19.83 -4.60 -7.51
N THR A 250 20.62 -3.55 -7.75
CA THR A 250 20.88 -2.46 -6.79
C THR A 250 19.60 -1.76 -6.36
N VAL A 251 18.73 -1.38 -7.32
CA VAL A 251 17.43 -0.75 -7.02
C VAL A 251 16.55 -1.67 -6.17
N LEU A 252 16.49 -2.96 -6.53
CA LEU A 252 15.71 -3.94 -5.76
C LEU A 252 16.24 -4.11 -4.33
N ASP A 253 17.56 -4.17 -4.15
CA ASP A 253 18.17 -4.37 -2.83
C ASP A 253 17.89 -3.18 -1.90
N VAL A 254 17.98 -1.95 -2.41
CA VAL A 254 17.68 -0.73 -1.65
C VAL A 254 16.18 -0.61 -1.33
N LEU A 255 15.30 -0.94 -2.26
CA LEU A 255 13.84 -0.85 -2.05
C LEU A 255 13.27 -1.99 -1.20
N ARG A 256 13.92 -3.15 -1.20
CA ARG A 256 13.42 -4.39 -0.54
C ARG A 256 13.10 -4.22 0.94
N PRO A 257 13.94 -3.60 1.79
CA PRO A 257 13.61 -3.40 3.20
C PRO A 257 12.34 -2.57 3.39
N VAL A 258 12.22 -1.46 2.66
CA VAL A 258 11.05 -0.57 2.71
C VAL A 258 9.80 -1.30 2.25
N TYR A 259 9.88 -2.01 1.12
CA TYR A 259 8.76 -2.78 0.58
C TYR A 259 8.30 -3.91 1.53
N LYS A 260 9.23 -4.61 2.17
CA LYS A 260 8.89 -5.62 3.18
C LYS A 260 8.14 -5.02 4.36
N LEU A 261 8.57 -3.86 4.86
CA LEU A 261 7.87 -3.17 5.93
C LEU A 261 6.49 -2.69 5.47
N LEU A 262 6.39 -2.11 4.27
CA LEU A 262 5.12 -1.72 3.66
C LEU A 262 4.12 -2.89 3.62
N ARG A 263 4.57 -4.07 3.17
CA ARG A 263 3.71 -5.27 3.12
C ARG A 263 3.26 -5.76 4.49
N ASN A 264 4.09 -5.59 5.51
CA ASN A 264 3.73 -5.91 6.90
C ASN A 264 2.67 -4.95 7.44
N VAL A 265 2.80 -3.65 7.13
CA VAL A 265 1.90 -2.59 7.62
C VAL A 265 0.57 -2.58 6.86
N ASP A 266 0.59 -2.88 5.56
CA ASP A 266 -0.60 -2.96 4.69
C ASP A 266 -1.42 -4.27 4.90
N GLY A 267 -0.94 -5.17 5.75
CA GLY A 267 -1.59 -6.44 6.07
C GLY A 267 -2.53 -6.36 7.28
N ASN A 268 -3.21 -7.48 7.57
CA ASN A 268 -4.11 -7.61 8.72
C ASN A 268 -3.37 -7.91 10.05
N GLN A 269 -2.16 -7.42 10.22
CA GLN A 269 -1.37 -7.65 11.43
C GLN A 269 -1.43 -6.44 12.36
N GLU A 270 -1.37 -6.69 13.66
CA GLU A 270 -1.20 -5.64 14.67
C GLU A 270 0.21 -5.04 14.54
N VAL A 271 0.30 -3.81 14.06
CA VAL A 271 1.59 -3.15 13.81
C VAL A 271 1.84 -1.94 14.69
N MET A 272 0.82 -1.38 15.34
CA MET A 272 0.93 -0.12 16.07
C MET A 272 2.01 -0.16 17.16
N GLY A 273 2.06 -1.23 17.96
CA GLY A 273 3.09 -1.43 18.99
C GLY A 273 4.46 -1.85 18.47
N LYS A 274 4.60 -2.11 17.17
CA LYS A 274 5.83 -2.65 16.56
C LYS A 274 6.47 -1.69 15.57
N ILE A 275 5.74 -0.70 15.05
CA ILE A 275 6.21 0.11 13.92
C ILE A 275 7.42 0.94 14.31
N TYR A 276 7.46 1.40 15.54
CA TYR A 276 8.58 2.17 16.07
C TYR A 276 9.88 1.36 15.96
N ASP A 277 9.92 0.16 16.52
CA ASP A 277 11.11 -0.72 16.46
C ASP A 277 11.42 -1.17 15.02
N LYS A 278 10.39 -1.45 14.24
CA LYS A 278 10.55 -1.83 12.82
C LYS A 278 11.19 -0.73 11.98
N MET A 279 11.01 0.54 12.33
CA MET A 279 11.65 1.65 11.62
C MET A 279 13.15 1.73 11.90
N PHE A 280 13.62 1.44 13.12
CA PHE A 280 15.05 1.33 13.39
C PHE A 280 15.68 0.17 12.62
N VAL A 281 15.02 -1.00 12.65
CA VAL A 281 15.47 -2.16 11.85
C VAL A 281 15.49 -1.83 10.35
N LEU A 282 14.51 -1.05 9.88
CA LEU A 282 14.47 -0.58 8.50
C LEU A 282 15.67 0.32 8.17
N GLU A 283 15.97 1.30 9.02
CA GLU A 283 17.09 2.23 8.79
C GLU A 283 18.43 1.47 8.66
N ASP A 284 18.68 0.50 9.54
CA ASP A 284 19.90 -0.31 9.50
C ASP A 284 19.93 -1.22 8.25
N ALA A 285 18.79 -1.82 7.90
CA ALA A 285 18.68 -2.66 6.69
C ALA A 285 18.88 -1.85 5.41
N VAL A 286 18.42 -0.60 5.36
CA VAL A 286 18.65 0.31 4.23
C VAL A 286 20.11 0.73 4.15
N LYS A 287 20.75 1.06 5.27
CA LYS A 287 22.20 1.38 5.32
C LYS A 287 23.03 0.22 4.77
N GLU A 288 22.73 -1.01 5.20
CA GLU A 288 23.42 -2.21 4.69
C GLU A 288 23.17 -2.41 3.19
N ALA A 289 21.94 -2.24 2.73
CA ALA A 289 21.59 -2.35 1.30
C ALA A 289 22.31 -1.30 0.42
N CYS A 290 22.63 -0.15 1.00
CA CYS A 290 23.34 0.94 0.31
C CYS A 290 24.87 0.82 0.37
N LYS A 291 25.45 -0.20 1.02
CA LYS A 291 26.91 -0.26 1.32
C LYS A 291 27.80 -0.13 0.08
N GLU A 292 27.37 -0.61 -1.08
CA GLU A 292 28.12 -0.56 -2.35
C GLU A 292 27.84 0.72 -3.17
N LEU A 293 26.95 1.61 -2.70
CA LEU A 293 26.67 2.89 -3.34
C LEU A 293 27.74 3.94 -2.97
N THR A 294 27.82 5.02 -3.76
CA THR A 294 28.59 6.21 -3.39
C THR A 294 28.04 6.86 -2.13
N GLU A 295 28.84 7.60 -1.37
CA GLU A 295 28.40 8.26 -0.14
C GLU A 295 27.23 9.22 -0.40
N GLU A 296 27.26 9.97 -1.48
CA GLU A 296 26.14 10.86 -1.90
C GLU A 296 24.83 10.08 -2.05
N LYS A 297 24.83 8.98 -2.78
CA LYS A 297 23.61 8.15 -2.98
C LYS A 297 23.13 7.50 -1.67
N LYS A 298 24.05 7.13 -0.77
CA LYS A 298 23.71 6.61 0.56
C LYS A 298 23.03 7.67 1.40
N GLU A 299 23.54 8.90 1.38
CA GLU A 299 22.99 10.04 2.10
C GLU A 299 21.58 10.36 1.59
N ASP A 300 21.41 10.48 0.27
CA ASP A 300 20.10 10.72 -0.36
C ASP A 300 19.03 9.70 0.11
N VAL A 301 19.36 8.41 0.04
CA VAL A 301 18.42 7.33 0.46
C VAL A 301 18.15 7.41 1.97
N THR A 302 19.17 7.61 2.77
CA THR A 302 19.04 7.64 4.24
C THR A 302 18.24 8.86 4.68
N ASP A 303 18.43 10.00 4.04
CA ASP A 303 17.69 11.22 4.31
C ASP A 303 16.21 11.08 3.95
N ILE A 304 15.87 10.40 2.85
CA ILE A 304 14.48 10.08 2.53
C ILE A 304 13.86 9.26 3.65
N VAL A 305 14.53 8.20 4.12
CA VAL A 305 14.02 7.34 5.19
C VAL A 305 13.81 8.13 6.48
N ARG A 306 14.79 8.94 6.90
CA ARG A 306 14.71 9.78 8.10
C ARG A 306 13.64 10.85 8.01
N ASN A 307 13.56 11.54 6.87
CA ASN A 307 12.55 12.57 6.66
C ASN A 307 11.15 12.01 6.71
N ARG A 308 10.89 10.84 6.07
CA ARG A 308 9.59 10.18 6.12
C ARG A 308 9.26 9.66 7.52
N TRP A 309 10.26 9.16 8.24
CA TRP A 309 10.06 8.79 9.63
C TRP A 309 9.67 10.00 10.47
N ASN A 310 10.49 11.04 10.50
CA ASN A 310 10.33 12.17 11.40
C ASN A 310 9.08 13.01 11.11
N ASN A 311 8.71 13.18 9.83
CA ASN A 311 7.64 14.09 9.43
C ASN A 311 6.29 13.42 9.19
N ASP A 312 6.29 12.12 8.85
CA ASP A 312 5.07 11.45 8.42
C ASP A 312 4.62 10.31 9.33
N ILE A 313 5.56 9.54 9.89
CA ILE A 313 5.22 8.32 10.64
C ILE A 313 5.35 8.54 12.14
N ASN A 314 6.47 9.10 12.61
CA ASN A 314 6.74 9.22 14.03
C ASN A 314 5.68 10.10 14.73
N CYS A 315 4.96 9.51 15.67
CA CYS A 315 4.00 10.22 16.51
C CYS A 315 3.93 9.60 17.92
N ALA A 316 3.45 10.38 18.87
CA ALA A 316 3.34 9.95 20.28
C ALA A 316 2.58 8.63 20.45
N LEU A 317 1.56 8.36 19.61
CA LEU A 317 0.78 7.13 19.69
C LEU A 317 1.58 5.88 19.34
N TYR A 318 2.54 5.95 18.42
CA TYR A 318 3.42 4.81 18.13
C TYR A 318 4.40 4.55 19.27
N VAL A 319 4.87 5.61 19.95
CA VAL A 319 5.72 5.46 21.14
C VAL A 319 4.92 4.84 22.30
N VAL A 320 3.70 5.34 22.57
CA VAL A 320 2.80 4.77 23.56
C VAL A 320 2.45 3.31 23.22
N GLY A 321 2.13 3.05 21.95
CA GLY A 321 1.86 1.69 21.46
C GLY A 321 3.02 0.73 21.69
N ARG A 322 4.27 1.19 21.48
CA ARG A 322 5.49 0.43 21.78
C ARG A 322 5.60 0.09 23.27
N ILE A 323 5.37 1.07 24.13
CA ILE A 323 5.47 0.89 25.59
C ILE A 323 4.40 -0.07 26.10
N LEU A 324 3.17 0.04 25.59
CA LEU A 324 2.06 -0.81 25.99
C LEU A 324 2.07 -2.18 25.32
N TYR A 325 2.94 -2.42 24.34
CA TYR A 325 3.01 -3.72 23.65
C TYR A 325 3.52 -4.80 24.63
N PRO A 326 2.75 -5.85 24.92
CA PRO A 326 3.07 -6.79 26.00
C PRO A 326 4.45 -7.41 25.94
N PRO A 327 5.01 -7.81 24.78
CA PRO A 327 6.37 -8.33 24.71
C PRO A 327 7.43 -7.33 25.18
N ASN A 328 7.20 -6.02 25.02
CA ASN A 328 8.14 -4.98 25.39
C ASN A 328 8.07 -4.61 26.88
N GLN A 329 7.00 -4.99 27.60
CA GLN A 329 6.84 -4.67 29.02
C GLN A 329 7.85 -5.37 29.92
N TYR A 330 8.48 -6.43 29.42
CA TYR A 330 9.51 -7.20 30.14
C TYR A 330 10.95 -6.73 29.84
N GLU A 331 11.12 -5.83 28.86
CA GLU A 331 12.41 -5.23 28.55
C GLU A 331 12.53 -3.89 29.28
N SER A 332 13.73 -3.54 29.81
CA SER A 332 13.96 -2.25 30.47
C SER A 332 14.04 -1.10 29.45
N ILE A 333 12.94 -0.86 28.75
CA ILE A 333 12.82 0.15 27.68
C ILE A 333 12.96 1.58 28.24
N PHE A 334 12.62 1.77 29.52
CA PHE A 334 12.53 3.09 30.15
C PHE A 334 13.88 3.79 30.43
N GLY A 335 15.01 3.12 30.27
CA GLY A 335 16.33 3.69 30.63
C GLY A 335 17.18 4.21 29.48
N THR A 336 16.89 3.83 28.24
CA THR A 336 17.80 4.04 27.10
C THR A 336 17.24 4.90 25.97
N ASP A 337 15.93 5.15 25.91
CA ASP A 337 15.31 5.89 24.81
C ASP A 337 14.82 7.27 25.28
N VAL A 338 15.46 8.32 24.75
CA VAL A 338 15.20 9.72 25.09
C VAL A 338 13.79 10.16 24.69
N GLU A 339 13.22 9.60 23.61
CA GLU A 339 11.86 9.92 23.14
C GLU A 339 10.80 9.32 24.06
N CYS A 340 10.99 8.08 24.50
CA CYS A 340 10.08 7.44 25.48
C CYS A 340 10.05 8.23 26.80
N THR A 341 11.16 8.80 27.21
CA THR A 341 11.25 9.59 28.46
C THR A 341 10.58 10.96 28.37
N LYS A 342 10.50 11.56 27.17
CA LYS A 342 9.87 12.88 26.95
C LYS A 342 8.34 12.87 27.00
N ILE A 343 7.70 11.73 26.69
CA ILE A 343 6.23 11.63 26.63
C ILE A 343 5.62 11.49 28.04
N PHE A 344 6.39 11.02 29.01
CA PHE A 344 5.93 10.81 30.40
C PHE A 344 6.37 11.94 31.37
N LYS A 345 7.02 12.97 30.87
CA LYS A 345 7.27 14.24 31.59
C LYS A 345 6.27 15.32 31.16
#